data_3e1ce60e5cc09e29d4e0914e0f30a9e7
#
_entry.id   3e1ce60e5cc09e29d4e0914e0f30a9e7
#
_cell.length_a   1.000
_cell.length_b   1.000
_cell.length_c   1.000
_cell.angle_alpha   90.00
_cell.angle_beta   90.00
_cell.angle_gamma   90.00
#
_symmetry.space_group_name_H-M   'P 1'
#
loop_
_entity.id
_entity.type
_entity.pdbx_description
1 polymer ?
#
loop_
_entity_poly.entity_id
_entity_poly.type
_entity_poly.pdbx_seq_one_letter_code
_entity_poly.pdbx_strand_id
1 'polypeptide(L)'
;MAPHKHLIALLILQSLLLSSQFPALWAAPSSNLFREYIGAQFKNVRFSDVPIYGGVDFHFLLSFAIDYDSSGSSPTDGKFNVFWDTDNLSPDQVSSIKAQNSKVKVGLSLGGDSVHSSKAYFDPSSAQSWVSNAVASLTSIVQRYNLDGIDIDYEHFKADPETFADCIGQLISSLKNNGVIQFASIAPFADDDVQSHYLALWRKYGQIIDYVNFQFYGYDKGTTVSQFLDYFDQQASNYDGGKVLVSFISDGSSGLLPENGFFTACSRLKSEGKLNGIFIWSADDSKANGFPYEKQSQEMLASAN
;
A
#
# COMPACT_ATOMS: atom_id res chain seq x y z
N MET A 1 -78.60 -46.83 9.53
CA MET A 1 -77.47 -47.70 9.90
C MET A 1 -76.39 -47.40 8.91
N ALA A 2 -75.35 -46.62 9.31
CA ALA A 2 -74.24 -46.25 8.48
C ALA A 2 -72.94 -46.94 9.04
N PRO A 3 -72.07 -47.50 8.21
CA PRO A 3 -70.79 -47.98 8.68
C PRO A 3 -69.69 -46.90 8.58
N HIS A 4 -68.93 -46.80 9.67
CA HIS A 4 -67.76 -45.95 9.79
C HIS A 4 -66.65 -46.37 8.83
N LYS A 5 -66.10 -45.44 8.03
CA LYS A 5 -64.87 -45.63 7.30
C LYS A 5 -63.74 -45.02 8.11
N HIS A 6 -62.81 -45.88 8.58
CA HIS A 6 -61.55 -45.44 9.19
C HIS A 6 -60.62 -44.94 8.09
N LEU A 7 -60.23 -43.67 8.15
CA LEU A 7 -59.25 -43.04 7.28
C LEU A 7 -57.88 -43.18 8.03
N ILE A 8 -57.03 -44.07 7.54
CA ILE A 8 -55.62 -44.16 8.03
C ILE A 8 -54.83 -43.04 7.34
N ALA A 9 -54.47 -42.04 8.11
CA ALA A 9 -53.56 -40.99 7.65
C ALA A 9 -52.11 -41.51 7.71
N LEU A 10 -51.50 -41.73 6.57
CA LEU A 10 -50.10 -42.06 6.39
C LEU A 10 -49.27 -40.77 6.56
N LEU A 11 -48.63 -40.59 7.72
CA LEU A 11 -47.66 -39.52 7.96
C LEU A 11 -46.35 -39.90 7.27
N ILE A 12 -46.09 -39.36 6.10
CA ILE A 12 -44.78 -39.40 5.46
C ILE A 12 -43.94 -38.36 6.15
N LEU A 13 -43.02 -38.83 6.99
CA LEU A 13 -41.96 -38.02 7.61
C LEU A 13 -40.90 -37.72 6.53
N GLN A 14 -41.05 -36.63 5.80
CA GLN A 14 -39.96 -36.12 4.98
C GLN A 14 -38.90 -35.48 5.88
N SER A 15 -37.84 -36.23 6.18
CA SER A 15 -36.62 -35.67 6.72
C SER A 15 -35.98 -34.76 5.69
N LEU A 16 -36.22 -33.46 5.82
CA LEU A 16 -35.44 -32.43 5.16
C LEU A 16 -34.00 -32.46 5.71
N LEU A 17 -33.14 -33.19 5.02
CA LEU A 17 -31.70 -32.98 5.10
C LEU A 17 -31.40 -31.56 4.57
N LEU A 18 -31.44 -30.56 5.45
CA LEU A 18 -30.77 -29.31 5.26
C LEU A 18 -29.26 -29.57 5.19
N SER A 19 -28.77 -29.89 4.01
CA SER A 19 -27.35 -29.72 3.72
C SER A 19 -27.04 -28.26 3.86
N SER A 20 -26.48 -27.86 5.02
CA SER A 20 -25.83 -26.59 5.18
C SER A 20 -24.62 -26.57 4.23
N GLN A 21 -24.86 -26.14 3.00
CA GLN A 21 -23.78 -25.69 2.14
C GLN A 21 -23.25 -24.41 2.78
N PHE A 22 -22.25 -24.58 3.65
CA PHE A 22 -21.37 -23.47 3.93
C PHE A 22 -20.82 -23.04 2.57
N PRO A 23 -21.03 -21.78 2.12
CA PRO A 23 -20.30 -21.33 0.95
C PRO A 23 -18.84 -21.57 1.27
N ALA A 24 -18.17 -22.38 0.46
CA ALA A 24 -16.72 -22.43 0.50
C ALA A 24 -16.30 -20.97 0.40
N LEU A 25 -15.65 -20.45 1.45
CA LEU A 25 -14.96 -19.17 1.37
C LEU A 25 -13.91 -19.37 0.26
N TRP A 26 -14.28 -18.97 -0.94
CA TRP A 26 -13.31 -18.84 -2.01
C TRP A 26 -12.35 -17.77 -1.53
N ALA A 27 -11.16 -18.18 -1.15
CA ALA A 27 -10.09 -17.25 -0.89
C ALA A 27 -10.05 -16.30 -2.10
N ALA A 28 -10.11 -15.01 -1.86
CA ALA A 28 -9.95 -14.05 -2.95
C ALA A 28 -8.65 -14.40 -3.68
N PRO A 29 -8.63 -14.40 -5.02
CA PRO A 29 -7.40 -14.72 -5.74
C PRO A 29 -6.30 -13.80 -5.25
N SER A 30 -5.12 -14.39 -4.94
CA SER A 30 -3.94 -13.60 -4.58
C SER A 30 -3.70 -12.54 -5.64
N SER A 31 -3.43 -11.32 -5.20
CA SER A 31 -3.13 -10.21 -6.09
C SER A 31 -1.74 -10.41 -6.72
N ASN A 32 -1.58 -10.03 -7.98
CA ASN A 32 -0.29 -9.96 -8.66
C ASN A 32 0.32 -8.55 -8.62
N LEU A 33 -0.03 -7.75 -7.61
CA LEU A 33 0.45 -6.39 -7.43
C LEU A 33 1.87 -6.36 -6.87
N PHE A 34 2.77 -5.71 -7.60
CA PHE A 34 4.12 -5.37 -7.16
C PHE A 34 4.28 -3.86 -7.09
N ARG A 35 4.89 -3.35 -6.01
CA ARG A 35 5.12 -1.92 -5.82
C ARG A 35 6.59 -1.65 -5.49
N GLU A 36 7.11 -0.53 -6.00
CA GLU A 36 8.52 -0.15 -5.91
C GLU A 36 8.64 1.33 -5.57
N TYR A 37 9.25 1.65 -4.41
CA TYR A 37 9.62 3.01 -4.10
C TYR A 37 10.91 3.40 -4.82
N ILE A 38 10.96 4.61 -5.39
CA ILE A 38 12.05 5.04 -6.27
C ILE A 38 12.33 6.54 -6.15
N GLY A 39 13.60 6.93 -6.18
CA GLY A 39 14.07 8.29 -6.33
C GLY A 39 14.44 9.02 -5.03
N ALA A 40 14.23 8.40 -3.87
CA ALA A 40 14.48 9.04 -2.57
C ALA A 40 15.96 9.27 -2.27
N GLN A 41 16.85 8.41 -2.78
CA GLN A 41 18.26 8.40 -2.39
C GLN A 41 19.19 8.98 -3.45
N PHE A 42 18.66 9.48 -4.57
CA PHE A 42 19.41 10.13 -5.65
C PHE A 42 20.55 9.25 -6.21
N LYS A 43 20.33 7.93 -6.31
CA LYS A 43 21.31 6.97 -6.85
C LYS A 43 21.24 6.83 -8.37
N ASN A 44 20.66 7.82 -9.05
CA ASN A 44 20.49 7.86 -10.51
C ASN A 44 19.73 6.64 -11.06
N VAL A 45 18.73 6.15 -10.34
CA VAL A 45 17.88 5.05 -10.79
C VAL A 45 16.84 5.58 -11.78
N ARG A 46 16.66 4.85 -12.89
CA ARG A 46 15.64 5.13 -13.91
C ARG A 46 14.58 4.04 -13.89
N PHE A 47 13.37 4.36 -14.34
CA PHE A 47 12.34 3.33 -14.54
C PHE A 47 12.80 2.18 -15.42
N SER A 48 13.62 2.48 -16.45
CA SER A 48 14.16 1.46 -17.37
C SER A 48 15.21 0.53 -16.76
N ASP A 49 15.78 0.87 -15.61
CA ASP A 49 16.75 0.01 -14.92
C ASP A 49 16.03 -1.12 -14.18
N VAL A 50 14.80 -0.87 -13.71
CA VAL A 50 14.01 -1.83 -12.91
C VAL A 50 13.35 -2.86 -13.83
N PRO A 51 13.51 -4.17 -13.58
CA PRO A 51 12.85 -5.20 -14.36
C PRO A 51 11.34 -5.17 -14.17
N ILE A 52 10.56 -5.22 -15.26
CA ILE A 52 9.10 -5.24 -15.25
C ILE A 52 8.61 -6.48 -15.99
N TYR A 53 7.84 -7.33 -15.31
CA TYR A 53 7.30 -8.58 -15.87
C TYR A 53 5.85 -8.38 -16.31
N GLY A 54 5.50 -8.81 -17.51
CA GLY A 54 4.18 -8.61 -18.10
C GLY A 54 3.01 -9.29 -17.37
N GLY A 55 3.30 -10.24 -16.47
CA GLY A 55 2.31 -10.93 -15.63
C GLY A 55 1.90 -10.20 -14.36
N VAL A 56 2.51 -9.04 -14.06
CA VAL A 56 2.39 -8.32 -12.80
C VAL A 56 1.75 -6.95 -13.02
N ASP A 57 0.89 -6.52 -12.12
CA ASP A 57 0.45 -5.14 -12.02
C ASP A 57 1.52 -4.37 -11.26
N PHE A 58 2.22 -3.46 -11.93
CA PHE A 58 3.42 -2.81 -11.40
C PHE A 58 3.13 -1.35 -11.03
N HIS A 59 3.37 -0.96 -9.77
CA HIS A 59 3.27 0.43 -9.35
C HIS A 59 4.63 0.98 -8.89
N PHE A 60 5.12 2.01 -9.56
CA PHE A 60 6.19 2.85 -8.99
C PHE A 60 5.61 3.91 -8.07
N LEU A 61 6.31 4.17 -6.96
CA LEU A 61 6.00 5.25 -6.02
C LEU A 61 7.19 6.21 -5.95
N LEU A 62 7.02 7.38 -6.58
CA LEU A 62 8.02 8.45 -6.54
C LEU A 62 8.17 8.98 -5.12
N SER A 63 9.35 8.92 -4.56
CA SER A 63 9.64 9.24 -3.17
C SER A 63 10.59 10.41 -3.08
N PHE A 64 10.17 11.56 -2.57
CA PHE A 64 8.87 11.90 -1.97
C PHE A 64 8.36 13.23 -2.51
N ALA A 65 7.05 13.52 -2.34
CA ALA A 65 6.55 14.87 -2.28
C ALA A 65 6.31 15.22 -0.80
N ILE A 66 6.83 16.37 -0.36
CA ILE A 66 6.81 16.77 1.05
C ILE A 66 6.26 18.18 1.15
N ASP A 67 5.40 18.44 2.15
CA ASP A 67 4.85 19.77 2.41
C ASP A 67 5.81 20.64 3.23
N TYR A 68 7.02 20.75 2.68
CA TYR A 68 8.10 21.66 3.09
C TYR A 68 8.47 22.59 1.94
N ASP A 69 9.09 23.71 2.26
CA ASP A 69 9.62 24.61 1.23
C ASP A 69 10.71 23.91 0.40
N SER A 70 11.03 24.45 -0.75
CA SER A 70 11.99 23.82 -1.69
C SER A 70 13.40 23.65 -1.13
N SER A 71 13.73 24.34 -0.02
CA SER A 71 14.98 24.16 0.72
C SER A 71 14.88 23.06 1.78
N GLY A 72 13.69 22.50 2.01
CA GLY A 72 13.44 21.50 3.07
C GLY A 72 13.55 22.04 4.49
N SER A 73 13.54 23.37 4.67
CA SER A 73 13.80 23.99 5.97
C SER A 73 12.57 24.21 6.83
N SER A 74 11.40 24.40 6.21
CA SER A 74 10.18 24.80 6.90
C SER A 74 8.93 24.14 6.33
N PRO A 75 7.98 23.68 7.18
CA PRO A 75 6.69 23.17 6.72
C PRO A 75 5.90 24.28 6.02
N THR A 76 5.08 23.89 5.05
CA THR A 76 4.33 24.81 4.17
C THR A 76 2.83 24.65 4.29
N ASP A 77 2.34 24.03 5.34
CA ASP A 77 0.92 23.82 5.60
C ASP A 77 0.20 23.17 4.40
N GLY A 78 0.70 22.01 3.95
CA GLY A 78 0.10 21.22 2.89
C GLY A 78 0.49 21.67 1.46
N LYS A 79 1.37 22.63 1.26
CA LYS A 79 1.88 22.95 -0.09
C LYS A 79 3.05 22.03 -0.42
N PHE A 80 2.76 20.98 -1.17
CA PHE A 80 3.74 19.94 -1.52
C PHE A 80 4.75 20.44 -2.56
N ASN A 81 6.01 20.07 -2.36
CA ASN A 81 7.11 20.20 -3.30
C ASN A 81 7.71 18.82 -3.59
N VAL A 82 8.39 18.70 -4.73
CA VAL A 82 9.02 17.47 -5.20
C VAL A 82 10.43 17.35 -4.61
N PHE A 83 10.72 16.20 -3.99
CA PHE A 83 12.02 15.88 -3.39
C PHE A 83 12.63 14.58 -3.92
N TRP A 84 12.09 13.95 -4.98
CA TRP A 84 12.71 12.81 -5.64
C TRP A 84 13.70 13.23 -6.73
N ASP A 85 14.51 12.29 -7.22
CA ASP A 85 15.49 12.46 -8.31
C ASP A 85 14.80 12.83 -9.64
N THR A 86 14.54 14.11 -9.85
CA THR A 86 13.84 14.62 -11.04
C THR A 86 14.65 14.54 -12.33
N ASP A 87 15.97 14.40 -12.24
CA ASP A 87 16.83 14.26 -13.42
C ASP A 87 16.65 12.89 -14.09
N ASN A 88 16.39 11.86 -13.28
CA ASN A 88 16.20 10.49 -13.73
C ASN A 88 14.72 10.05 -13.75
N LEU A 89 13.81 10.79 -13.12
CA LEU A 89 12.39 10.46 -12.97
C LEU A 89 11.52 11.67 -13.35
N SER A 90 11.74 12.21 -14.55
CA SER A 90 11.03 13.38 -15.08
C SER A 90 9.63 13.02 -15.60
N PRO A 91 8.75 14.02 -15.87
CA PRO A 91 7.44 13.81 -16.49
C PRO A 91 7.50 13.00 -17.80
N ASP A 92 8.51 13.26 -18.65
CA ASP A 92 8.68 12.53 -19.91
C ASP A 92 9.03 11.06 -19.69
N GLN A 93 9.82 10.77 -18.67
CA GLN A 93 10.19 9.40 -18.31
C GLN A 93 9.00 8.63 -17.71
N VAL A 94 8.16 9.27 -16.90
CA VAL A 94 6.89 8.70 -16.42
C VAL A 94 5.98 8.38 -17.61
N SER A 95 5.80 9.31 -18.52
CA SER A 95 4.97 9.10 -19.72
C SER A 95 5.52 7.96 -20.59
N SER A 96 6.83 7.89 -20.75
CA SER A 96 7.50 6.83 -21.54
C SER A 96 7.30 5.45 -20.93
N ILE A 97 7.53 5.26 -19.62
CA ILE A 97 7.40 3.94 -18.98
C ILE A 97 5.95 3.43 -19.01
N LYS A 98 4.98 4.32 -18.81
CA LYS A 98 3.55 3.98 -18.91
C LYS A 98 3.13 3.63 -20.33
N ALA A 99 3.68 4.30 -21.35
CA ALA A 99 3.40 3.99 -22.76
C ALA A 99 3.98 2.64 -23.18
N GLN A 100 5.14 2.25 -22.63
CA GLN A 100 5.80 0.97 -22.93
C GLN A 100 5.15 -0.21 -22.20
N ASN A 101 4.49 0.00 -21.08
CA ASN A 101 3.97 -1.04 -20.20
C ASN A 101 2.56 -0.69 -19.71
N SER A 102 1.54 -1.25 -20.33
CA SER A 102 0.12 -0.94 -20.04
C SER A 102 -0.32 -1.31 -18.61
N LYS A 103 0.44 -2.15 -17.91
CA LYS A 103 0.19 -2.55 -16.51
C LYS A 103 0.97 -1.71 -15.50
N VAL A 104 1.82 -0.78 -15.96
CA VAL A 104 2.53 0.13 -15.08
C VAL A 104 1.65 1.31 -14.70
N LYS A 105 1.57 1.56 -13.39
CA LYS A 105 1.07 2.81 -12.83
C LYS A 105 2.20 3.51 -12.09
N VAL A 106 2.11 4.83 -12.03
CA VAL A 106 3.07 5.64 -11.27
C VAL A 106 2.29 6.52 -10.29
N GLY A 107 2.56 6.38 -9.02
CA GLY A 107 2.07 7.25 -7.96
C GLY A 107 3.19 8.07 -7.34
N LEU A 108 2.84 8.92 -6.41
CA LEU A 108 3.81 9.61 -5.57
C LEU A 108 3.54 9.32 -4.10
N SER A 109 4.60 9.23 -3.26
CA SER A 109 4.49 9.06 -1.82
C SER A 109 4.69 10.42 -1.12
N LEU A 110 3.89 10.64 -0.06
CA LEU A 110 3.81 11.90 0.68
C LEU A 110 4.48 11.77 2.05
N GLY A 111 5.39 12.67 2.39
CA GLY A 111 6.05 12.73 3.69
C GLY A 111 7.41 12.01 3.69
N GLY A 112 7.44 10.76 4.13
CA GLY A 112 8.66 10.02 4.42
C GLY A 112 9.26 10.38 5.78
N ASP A 113 10.34 9.69 6.17
CA ASP A 113 11.04 9.91 7.45
C ASP A 113 11.64 11.31 7.55
N SER A 114 12.28 11.75 6.47
CA SER A 114 13.11 12.97 6.56
C SER A 114 13.06 13.83 5.30
N VAL A 115 13.29 15.12 5.50
CA VAL A 115 13.59 16.09 4.45
C VAL A 115 15.00 16.61 4.68
N HIS A 116 15.93 16.34 3.73
CA HIS A 116 17.35 16.51 3.91
C HIS A 116 17.86 15.75 5.16
N SER A 117 18.29 16.47 6.20
CA SER A 117 18.82 15.86 7.43
C SER A 117 17.89 16.01 8.64
N SER A 118 16.66 16.47 8.43
CA SER A 118 15.68 16.73 9.48
C SER A 118 14.45 15.85 9.29
N LYS A 119 13.76 15.53 10.40
CA LYS A 119 12.49 14.80 10.34
C LYS A 119 11.43 15.57 9.57
N ALA A 120 10.72 14.90 8.68
CA ALA A 120 9.58 15.47 7.97
C ALA A 120 8.31 15.33 8.80
N TYR A 121 7.88 16.40 9.46
CA TYR A 121 6.71 16.37 10.34
C TYR A 121 5.42 16.66 9.59
N PHE A 122 4.36 15.92 9.90
CA PHE A 122 3.00 16.33 9.64
C PHE A 122 2.61 17.44 10.64
N ASP A 123 2.51 18.68 10.16
CA ASP A 123 2.35 19.88 11.00
C ASP A 123 1.36 20.87 10.39
N PRO A 124 0.05 20.54 10.32
CA PRO A 124 -0.96 21.43 9.74
C PRO A 124 -1.27 22.61 10.68
N SER A 125 -1.36 23.82 10.15
CA SER A 125 -1.83 24.96 10.92
C SER A 125 -3.33 24.91 11.21
N SER A 126 -4.11 24.34 10.27
CA SER A 126 -5.50 23.91 10.43
C SER A 126 -5.83 22.87 9.37
N ALA A 127 -6.81 21.99 9.64
CA ALA A 127 -7.24 21.01 8.65
C ALA A 127 -7.74 21.67 7.35
N GLN A 128 -8.48 22.76 7.46
CA GLN A 128 -9.04 23.45 6.29
C GLN A 128 -7.96 24.02 5.38
N SER A 129 -6.96 24.74 5.94
CA SER A 129 -5.89 25.34 5.15
C SER A 129 -4.99 24.29 4.55
N TRP A 130 -4.61 23.29 5.36
CA TRP A 130 -3.74 22.21 4.91
C TRP A 130 -4.38 21.43 3.75
N VAL A 131 -5.64 20.99 3.88
CA VAL A 131 -6.35 20.26 2.81
C VAL A 131 -6.48 21.08 1.55
N SER A 132 -6.85 22.37 1.67
CA SER A 132 -6.96 23.26 0.51
C SER A 132 -5.63 23.39 -0.26
N ASN A 133 -4.54 23.61 0.47
CA ASN A 133 -3.19 23.72 -0.11
C ASN A 133 -2.73 22.36 -0.71
N ALA A 134 -2.98 21.25 -0.01
CA ALA A 134 -2.61 19.92 -0.45
C ALA A 134 -3.33 19.52 -1.74
N VAL A 135 -4.64 19.71 -1.80
CA VAL A 135 -5.42 19.44 -3.03
C VAL A 135 -4.89 20.27 -4.21
N ALA A 136 -4.62 21.56 -4.01
CA ALA A 136 -4.15 22.43 -5.09
C ALA A 136 -2.75 22.03 -5.58
N SER A 137 -1.79 21.86 -4.68
CA SER A 137 -0.39 21.53 -5.03
C SER A 137 -0.26 20.13 -5.62
N LEU A 138 -0.91 19.13 -5.01
CA LEU A 138 -0.86 17.75 -5.50
C LEU A 138 -1.59 17.57 -6.83
N THR A 139 -2.71 18.24 -7.05
CA THR A 139 -3.36 18.25 -8.38
C THR A 139 -2.39 18.73 -9.45
N SER A 140 -1.65 19.81 -9.18
CA SER A 140 -0.63 20.32 -10.11
C SER A 140 0.50 19.32 -10.38
N ILE A 141 1.02 18.66 -9.32
CA ILE A 141 2.10 17.66 -9.45
C ILE A 141 1.60 16.44 -10.21
N VAL A 142 0.44 15.89 -9.82
CA VAL A 142 -0.16 14.69 -10.47
C VAL A 142 -0.40 14.94 -11.96
N GLN A 143 -0.95 16.09 -12.31
CA GLN A 143 -1.18 16.45 -13.72
C GLN A 143 0.12 16.64 -14.50
N ARG A 144 1.09 17.37 -13.91
CA ARG A 144 2.40 17.63 -14.55
C ARG A 144 3.16 16.33 -14.84
N TYR A 145 3.14 15.37 -13.92
CA TYR A 145 3.86 14.10 -14.04
C TYR A 145 3.01 12.97 -14.62
N ASN A 146 1.72 13.21 -14.94
CA ASN A 146 0.81 12.16 -15.42
C ASN A 146 0.74 10.96 -14.47
N LEU A 147 0.55 11.21 -13.15
CA LEU A 147 0.52 10.18 -12.12
C LEU A 147 -0.88 9.57 -11.97
N ASP A 148 -0.92 8.38 -11.40
CA ASP A 148 -2.15 7.59 -11.26
C ASP A 148 -2.69 7.59 -9.82
N GLY A 149 -1.88 7.91 -8.82
CA GLY A 149 -2.29 7.83 -7.43
C GLY A 149 -1.34 8.47 -6.45
N ILE A 150 -1.72 8.40 -5.17
CA ILE A 150 -0.90 8.86 -4.06
C ILE A 150 -0.73 7.74 -3.03
N ASP A 151 0.34 7.85 -2.28
CA ASP A 151 0.68 7.03 -1.12
C ASP A 151 0.96 7.95 0.07
N ILE A 152 0.50 7.61 1.25
CA ILE A 152 0.66 8.41 2.46
C ILE A 152 1.70 7.73 3.34
N ASP A 153 2.83 8.38 3.56
CA ASP A 153 3.99 7.82 4.26
C ASP A 153 4.54 8.77 5.33
N TYR A 154 3.69 9.53 6.01
CA TYR A 154 4.14 10.34 7.15
C TYR A 154 4.55 9.45 8.32
N GLU A 155 5.74 9.70 8.85
CA GLU A 155 6.34 8.93 9.94
C GLU A 155 6.52 9.73 11.23
N HIS A 156 6.33 11.06 11.17
CA HIS A 156 6.44 11.96 12.31
C HIS A 156 5.28 12.95 12.37
N PHE A 157 4.72 13.15 13.55
CA PHE A 157 3.51 13.93 13.75
C PHE A 157 3.69 14.99 14.81
N LYS A 158 3.14 16.21 14.57
CA LYS A 158 2.90 17.25 15.57
C LYS A 158 1.41 17.47 15.81
N ALA A 159 0.56 17.00 14.92
CA ALA A 159 -0.87 16.97 15.09
C ALA A 159 -1.31 15.66 15.74
N ASP A 160 -2.50 15.65 16.32
CA ASP A 160 -3.12 14.46 16.90
C ASP A 160 -3.68 13.51 15.81
N PRO A 161 -3.96 12.22 16.15
CA PRO A 161 -4.46 11.23 15.22
C PRO A 161 -5.76 11.61 14.50
N GLU A 162 -6.68 12.30 15.16
CA GLU A 162 -7.95 12.70 14.53
C GLU A 162 -7.74 13.82 13.52
N THR A 163 -6.88 14.79 13.82
CA THR A 163 -6.47 15.84 12.87
C THR A 163 -5.78 15.24 11.64
N PHE A 164 -4.88 14.29 11.82
CA PHE A 164 -4.25 13.56 10.72
C PHE A 164 -5.30 12.82 9.86
N ALA A 165 -6.19 12.07 10.51
CA ALA A 165 -7.25 11.33 9.82
C ALA A 165 -8.15 12.25 9.00
N ASP A 166 -8.53 13.40 9.55
CA ASP A 166 -9.38 14.36 8.84
C ASP A 166 -8.69 15.03 7.67
N CYS A 167 -7.44 15.44 7.83
CA CYS A 167 -6.65 16.04 6.75
C CYS A 167 -6.46 15.06 5.60
N ILE A 168 -5.93 13.88 5.89
CA ILE A 168 -5.61 12.87 4.87
C ILE A 168 -6.89 12.30 4.23
N GLY A 169 -7.91 12.00 5.03
CA GLY A 169 -9.18 11.48 4.51
C GLY A 169 -9.89 12.47 3.58
N GLN A 170 -9.93 13.75 3.93
CA GLN A 170 -10.48 14.80 3.05
C GLN A 170 -9.64 15.01 1.80
N LEU A 171 -8.31 14.97 1.91
CA LEU A 171 -7.39 15.03 0.76
C LEU A 171 -7.69 13.90 -0.23
N ILE A 172 -7.66 12.64 0.21
CA ILE A 172 -7.92 11.47 -0.65
C ILE A 172 -9.31 11.58 -1.28
N SER A 173 -10.33 11.90 -0.48
CA SER A 173 -11.72 12.07 -0.97
C SER A 173 -11.79 13.12 -2.07
N SER A 174 -11.17 14.28 -1.86
CA SER A 174 -11.19 15.37 -2.82
C SER A 174 -10.48 15.00 -4.13
N LEU A 175 -9.29 14.39 -4.05
CA LEU A 175 -8.53 14.01 -5.23
C LEU A 175 -9.24 12.89 -6.04
N LYS A 176 -9.84 11.89 -5.37
CA LYS A 176 -10.61 10.84 -6.03
C LYS A 176 -11.91 11.39 -6.65
N ASN A 177 -12.68 12.18 -5.93
CA ASN A 177 -13.93 12.74 -6.42
C ASN A 177 -13.75 13.68 -7.61
N ASN A 178 -12.62 14.38 -7.67
CA ASN A 178 -12.24 15.25 -8.79
C ASN A 178 -11.57 14.48 -9.95
N GLY A 179 -11.42 13.16 -9.85
CA GLY A 179 -10.78 12.33 -10.87
C GLY A 179 -9.29 12.60 -11.05
N VAL A 180 -8.63 13.20 -10.04
CA VAL A 180 -7.19 13.52 -10.08
C VAL A 180 -6.37 12.25 -9.89
N ILE A 181 -6.80 11.36 -8.99
CA ILE A 181 -6.13 10.08 -8.72
C ILE A 181 -7.07 8.89 -8.89
N GLN A 182 -6.51 7.73 -9.26
CA GLN A 182 -7.23 6.46 -9.40
C GLN A 182 -7.09 5.58 -8.15
N PHE A 183 -5.97 5.70 -7.42
CA PHE A 183 -5.74 4.95 -6.18
C PHE A 183 -5.11 5.80 -5.09
N ALA A 184 -5.33 5.37 -3.85
CA ALA A 184 -4.66 5.88 -2.66
C ALA A 184 -4.16 4.72 -1.81
N SER A 185 -2.98 4.85 -1.22
CA SER A 185 -2.44 3.90 -0.25
C SER A 185 -1.87 4.61 0.98
N ILE A 186 -1.63 3.85 2.03
CA ILE A 186 -1.00 4.30 3.27
C ILE A 186 0.18 3.39 3.59
N ALA A 187 1.23 3.91 4.22
CA ALA A 187 2.46 3.18 4.52
C ALA A 187 2.82 3.17 6.03
N PRO A 188 1.95 2.62 6.89
CA PRO A 188 2.23 2.52 8.32
C PRO A 188 3.31 1.49 8.66
N PHE A 189 3.92 1.62 9.86
CA PHE A 189 4.79 0.61 10.47
C PHE A 189 4.47 0.42 11.97
N ALA A 190 5.15 -0.54 12.63
CA ALA A 190 4.86 -0.98 13.99
C ALA A 190 5.49 -0.05 15.04
N ASP A 191 5.13 1.21 15.01
CA ASP A 191 5.40 2.22 16.04
C ASP A 191 4.07 2.71 16.62
N ASP A 192 3.99 2.92 17.94
CA ASP A 192 2.71 3.24 18.60
C ASP A 192 2.13 4.58 18.13
N ASP A 193 2.97 5.59 17.90
CA ASP A 193 2.53 6.91 17.43
C ASP A 193 2.05 6.83 15.98
N VAL A 194 2.82 6.16 15.11
CA VAL A 194 2.44 5.90 13.71
C VAL A 194 1.13 5.11 13.64
N GLN A 195 1.03 3.99 14.36
CA GLN A 195 -0.19 3.17 14.37
C GLN A 195 -1.41 3.96 14.86
N SER A 196 -1.25 4.79 15.88
CA SER A 196 -2.37 5.58 16.40
C SER A 196 -2.98 6.49 15.34
N HIS A 197 -2.14 7.15 14.53
CA HIS A 197 -2.53 8.04 13.45
C HIS A 197 -3.17 7.28 12.27
N TYR A 198 -2.51 6.23 11.79
CA TYR A 198 -3.02 5.48 10.64
C TYR A 198 -4.27 4.66 10.97
N LEU A 199 -4.42 4.15 12.18
CA LEU A 199 -5.66 3.47 12.60
C LEU A 199 -6.83 4.44 12.80
N ALA A 200 -6.58 5.69 13.24
CA ALA A 200 -7.61 6.73 13.23
C ALA A 200 -8.10 7.02 11.80
N LEU A 201 -7.17 7.19 10.87
CA LEU A 201 -7.47 7.35 9.46
C LEU A 201 -8.22 6.15 8.88
N TRP A 202 -7.77 4.93 9.17
CA TRP A 202 -8.41 3.70 8.68
C TRP A 202 -9.84 3.55 9.16
N ARG A 203 -10.09 3.74 10.46
CA ARG A 203 -11.44 3.65 11.03
C ARG A 203 -12.44 4.60 10.36
N LYS A 204 -11.97 5.77 9.95
CA LYS A 204 -12.84 6.84 9.42
C LYS A 204 -12.94 6.83 7.89
N TYR A 205 -11.85 6.47 7.21
CA TYR A 205 -11.71 6.61 5.76
C TYR A 205 -11.17 5.36 5.05
N GLY A 206 -11.06 4.20 5.72
CA GLY A 206 -10.49 2.98 5.15
C GLY A 206 -11.15 2.53 3.84
N GLN A 207 -12.45 2.79 3.66
CA GLN A 207 -13.20 2.44 2.45
C GLN A 207 -12.74 3.18 1.18
N ILE A 208 -11.96 4.26 1.30
CA ILE A 208 -11.40 4.99 0.15
C ILE A 208 -9.91 4.75 -0.04
N ILE A 209 -9.30 3.91 0.79
CA ILE A 209 -7.90 3.52 0.73
C ILE A 209 -7.80 2.15 0.06
N ASP A 210 -7.06 2.08 -1.04
CA ASP A 210 -7.01 0.88 -1.90
C ASP A 210 -6.00 -0.16 -1.41
N TYR A 211 -4.89 0.30 -0.78
CA TYR A 211 -3.79 -0.56 -0.34
C TYR A 211 -3.19 -0.07 0.98
N VAL A 212 -2.74 -1.00 1.80
CA VAL A 212 -1.95 -0.73 3.00
C VAL A 212 -0.54 -1.29 2.75
N ASN A 213 0.41 -0.41 2.45
CA ASN A 213 1.82 -0.74 2.28
C ASN A 213 2.48 -0.83 3.65
N PHE A 214 2.15 -1.89 4.41
CA PHE A 214 2.70 -2.01 5.76
C PHE A 214 4.20 -2.27 5.72
N GLN A 215 4.98 -1.43 6.39
CA GLN A 215 6.43 -1.49 6.41
C GLN A 215 6.90 -2.61 7.37
N PHE A 216 6.82 -3.89 6.93
CA PHE A 216 7.26 -5.03 7.74
C PHE A 216 8.76 -5.04 8.00
N TYR A 217 9.52 -4.27 7.25
CA TYR A 217 10.93 -4.03 7.53
C TYR A 217 11.16 -3.09 8.73
N GLY A 218 10.13 -2.43 9.26
CA GLY A 218 10.19 -1.70 10.52
C GLY A 218 10.34 -2.60 11.76
N TYR A 219 10.14 -3.92 11.63
CA TYR A 219 10.44 -4.89 12.68
C TYR A 219 11.93 -5.20 12.76
N ASP A 220 12.35 -5.83 13.87
CA ASP A 220 13.75 -6.12 14.14
C ASP A 220 14.42 -6.97 13.06
N LYS A 221 15.72 -6.69 12.82
CA LYS A 221 16.58 -7.56 12.06
C LYS A 221 16.70 -8.92 12.77
N GLY A 222 16.41 -9.99 12.06
CA GLY A 222 16.37 -11.33 12.65
C GLY A 222 14.95 -11.83 12.93
N THR A 223 13.93 -11.07 12.53
CA THR A 223 12.56 -11.55 12.45
C THR A 223 12.51 -12.89 11.72
N THR A 224 11.93 -13.91 12.36
CA THR A 224 11.76 -15.23 11.77
C THR A 224 10.52 -15.29 10.87
N VAL A 225 10.45 -16.32 10.01
CA VAL A 225 9.25 -16.57 9.18
C VAL A 225 7.97 -16.68 10.03
N SER A 226 8.02 -17.35 11.19
CA SER A 226 6.85 -17.45 12.07
C SER A 226 6.42 -16.10 12.61
N GLN A 227 7.36 -15.32 13.15
CA GLN A 227 7.07 -13.98 13.66
C GLN A 227 6.51 -13.06 12.57
N PHE A 228 7.07 -13.12 11.36
CA PHE A 228 6.56 -12.34 10.23
C PHE A 228 5.10 -12.67 9.90
N LEU A 229 4.73 -13.96 9.92
CA LEU A 229 3.34 -14.39 9.70
C LEU A 229 2.41 -13.93 10.82
N ASP A 230 2.86 -14.01 12.08
CA ASP A 230 2.11 -13.48 13.22
C ASP A 230 1.91 -11.96 13.13
N TYR A 231 2.95 -11.22 12.72
CA TYR A 231 2.85 -9.78 12.46
C TYR A 231 1.90 -9.47 11.29
N PHE A 232 1.96 -10.26 10.21
CA PHE A 232 1.04 -10.09 9.10
C PHE A 232 -0.42 -10.29 9.54
N ASP A 233 -0.73 -11.36 10.26
CA ASP A 233 -2.09 -11.62 10.75
C ASP A 233 -2.57 -10.52 11.71
N GLN A 234 -1.68 -9.97 12.56
CA GLN A 234 -1.97 -8.83 13.40
C GLN A 234 -2.33 -7.59 12.59
N GLN A 235 -1.53 -7.25 11.58
CA GLN A 235 -1.78 -6.06 10.78
C GLN A 235 -2.97 -6.23 9.83
N ALA A 236 -3.20 -7.42 9.30
CA ALA A 236 -4.41 -7.73 8.56
C ALA A 236 -5.68 -7.56 9.42
N SER A 237 -5.59 -7.85 10.73
CA SER A 237 -6.68 -7.59 11.68
C SER A 237 -6.84 -6.09 12.00
N ASN A 238 -5.74 -5.35 12.16
CA ASN A 238 -5.75 -3.91 12.42
C ASN A 238 -6.39 -3.12 11.27
N TYR A 239 -6.10 -3.53 10.04
CA TYR A 239 -6.64 -2.95 8.80
C TYR A 239 -7.67 -3.87 8.15
N ASP A 240 -8.63 -4.37 8.94
CA ASP A 240 -9.65 -5.32 8.50
C ASP A 240 -10.40 -4.84 7.25
N GLY A 241 -10.55 -5.73 6.27
CA GLY A 241 -11.09 -5.44 4.96
C GLY A 241 -10.12 -4.77 3.99
N GLY A 242 -8.92 -4.36 4.45
CA GLY A 242 -7.87 -3.73 3.64
C GLY A 242 -6.96 -4.74 2.94
N LYS A 243 -6.34 -4.29 1.86
CA LYS A 243 -5.29 -5.04 1.17
C LYS A 243 -3.94 -4.72 1.77
N VAL A 244 -3.56 -5.43 2.84
CA VAL A 244 -2.23 -5.30 3.45
C VAL A 244 -1.22 -6.01 2.56
N LEU A 245 -0.22 -5.25 2.07
CA LEU A 245 0.88 -5.76 1.28
C LEU A 245 2.05 -6.13 2.19
N VAL A 246 2.78 -7.17 1.83
CA VAL A 246 4.02 -7.53 2.51
C VAL A 246 5.21 -6.77 1.93
N SER A 247 6.25 -6.58 2.74
CA SER A 247 7.42 -5.78 2.33
C SER A 247 8.72 -6.25 2.93
N PHE A 248 9.80 -5.86 2.27
CA PHE A 248 11.15 -5.90 2.82
C PHE A 248 11.95 -4.67 2.38
N ILE A 249 13.08 -4.42 3.07
CA ILE A 249 14.04 -3.40 2.72
C ILE A 249 15.19 -4.03 1.92
N SER A 250 15.53 -3.43 0.79
CA SER A 250 16.47 -4.03 -0.17
C SER A 250 17.95 -3.92 0.22
N ASP A 251 18.29 -3.02 1.16
CA ASP A 251 19.64 -2.92 1.73
C ASP A 251 19.94 -3.97 2.80
N GLY A 252 18.93 -4.74 3.23
CA GLY A 252 19.07 -5.80 4.22
C GLY A 252 19.31 -5.31 5.66
N SER A 253 18.92 -4.08 5.99
CA SER A 253 19.20 -3.49 7.30
C SER A 253 18.28 -4.00 8.40
N SER A 254 17.03 -4.37 8.11
CA SER A 254 16.02 -4.73 9.12
C SER A 254 14.92 -5.65 8.60
N GLY A 255 14.05 -6.12 9.49
CA GLY A 255 12.91 -6.99 9.19
C GLY A 255 13.31 -8.42 8.80
N LEU A 256 12.37 -9.14 8.18
CA LEU A 256 12.63 -10.46 7.59
C LEU A 256 13.22 -10.28 6.19
N LEU A 257 14.49 -10.64 6.05
CA LEU A 257 15.22 -10.49 4.80
C LEU A 257 14.86 -11.56 3.77
N PRO A 258 15.00 -11.27 2.45
CA PRO A 258 14.80 -12.24 1.38
C PRO A 258 15.59 -13.54 1.58
N GLU A 259 16.86 -13.46 1.92
CA GLU A 259 17.75 -14.61 2.18
C GLU A 259 17.41 -15.37 3.46
N ASN A 260 16.67 -14.77 4.39
CA ASN A 260 16.29 -15.37 5.67
C ASN A 260 14.87 -15.93 5.68
N GLY A 261 14.18 -15.95 4.52
CA GLY A 261 12.90 -16.62 4.39
C GLY A 261 11.70 -15.75 4.08
N PHE A 262 11.88 -14.48 3.69
CA PHE A 262 10.77 -13.62 3.26
C PHE A 262 9.89 -14.29 2.19
N PHE A 263 10.51 -14.86 1.15
CA PHE A 263 9.76 -15.56 0.10
C PHE A 263 9.11 -16.86 0.57
N THR A 264 9.61 -17.50 1.64
CA THR A 264 8.94 -18.61 2.29
C THR A 264 7.66 -18.15 2.98
N ALA A 265 7.69 -17.00 3.68
CA ALA A 265 6.50 -16.40 4.27
C ALA A 265 5.49 -16.01 3.18
N CYS A 266 5.93 -15.35 2.12
CA CYS A 266 5.08 -14.99 0.98
C CYS A 266 4.41 -16.22 0.34
N SER A 267 5.13 -17.33 0.17
CA SER A 267 4.58 -18.58 -0.37
C SER A 267 3.45 -19.15 0.50
N ARG A 268 3.59 -19.06 1.83
CA ARG A 268 2.53 -19.47 2.76
C ARG A 268 1.31 -18.57 2.64
N LEU A 269 1.50 -17.24 2.69
CA LEU A 269 0.40 -16.29 2.53
C LEU A 269 -0.30 -16.47 1.18
N LYS A 270 0.45 -16.76 0.12
CA LYS A 270 -0.11 -17.04 -1.20
C LYS A 270 -0.96 -18.30 -1.21
N SER A 271 -0.47 -19.39 -0.64
CA SER A 271 -1.21 -20.65 -0.56
C SER A 271 -2.49 -20.55 0.29
N GLU A 272 -2.54 -19.59 1.22
CA GLU A 272 -3.70 -19.25 2.05
C GLU A 272 -4.64 -18.23 1.40
N GLY A 273 -4.30 -17.71 0.21
CA GLY A 273 -5.06 -16.65 -0.47
C GLY A 273 -4.97 -15.28 0.23
N LYS A 274 -3.96 -15.07 1.08
CA LYS A 274 -3.75 -13.85 1.87
C LYS A 274 -2.74 -12.87 1.26
N LEU A 275 -1.96 -13.29 0.25
CA LEU A 275 -0.94 -12.44 -0.36
C LEU A 275 -1.59 -11.39 -1.27
N ASN A 276 -1.74 -10.16 -0.80
CA ASN A 276 -2.34 -9.05 -1.54
C ASN A 276 -1.37 -8.30 -2.45
N GLY A 277 -0.09 -8.60 -2.38
CA GLY A 277 0.99 -7.97 -3.15
C GLY A 277 2.27 -7.86 -2.34
N ILE A 278 3.32 -7.44 -3.01
CA ILE A 278 4.65 -7.22 -2.43
C ILE A 278 5.09 -5.80 -2.77
N PHE A 279 5.69 -5.09 -1.80
CA PHE A 279 6.40 -3.86 -2.11
C PHE A 279 7.82 -3.83 -1.54
N ILE A 280 8.67 -3.01 -2.14
CA ILE A 280 10.09 -2.91 -1.80
C ILE A 280 10.46 -1.45 -1.51
N TRP A 281 11.17 -1.24 -0.44
CA TRP A 281 11.96 -0.08 -0.14
C TRP A 281 13.44 -0.46 -0.33
N SER A 282 14.19 -0.06 -1.36
CA SER A 282 13.77 0.73 -2.52
C SER A 282 14.59 0.35 -3.75
N ALA A 283 14.16 0.77 -4.94
CA ALA A 283 14.90 0.61 -6.18
C ALA A 283 16.29 1.24 -6.13
N ASP A 284 16.43 2.33 -5.38
CA ASP A 284 17.68 3.05 -5.19
C ASP A 284 18.77 2.16 -4.59
N ASP A 285 18.43 1.33 -3.61
CA ASP A 285 19.35 0.38 -2.97
C ASP A 285 19.57 -0.87 -3.83
N SER A 286 18.54 -1.35 -4.51
CA SER A 286 18.59 -2.56 -5.33
C SER A 286 19.45 -2.42 -6.57
N LYS A 287 19.62 -1.20 -7.11
CA LYS A 287 20.34 -0.95 -8.35
C LYS A 287 21.76 -1.53 -8.36
N ALA A 288 22.50 -1.34 -7.27
CA ALA A 288 23.88 -1.80 -7.16
C ALA A 288 24.02 -3.34 -7.35
N ASN A 289 22.96 -4.09 -7.02
CA ASN A 289 22.92 -5.56 -7.08
C ASN A 289 22.15 -6.09 -8.31
N GLY A 290 21.66 -5.22 -9.20
CA GLY A 290 20.93 -5.61 -10.43
C GLY A 290 19.53 -6.16 -10.17
N PHE A 291 18.85 -5.70 -9.14
CA PHE A 291 17.44 -5.97 -8.84
C PHE A 291 17.09 -7.46 -8.70
N PRO A 292 17.81 -8.25 -7.88
CA PRO A 292 17.54 -9.69 -7.77
C PRO A 292 16.20 -9.99 -7.12
N TYR A 293 15.81 -9.19 -6.13
CA TYR A 293 14.60 -9.44 -5.34
C TYR A 293 13.33 -8.92 -6.02
N GLU A 294 13.43 -7.89 -6.85
CA GLU A 294 12.36 -7.41 -7.73
C GLU A 294 11.97 -8.49 -8.74
N LYS A 295 12.98 -9.17 -9.33
CA LYS A 295 12.76 -10.31 -10.22
C LYS A 295 12.05 -11.45 -9.51
N GLN A 296 12.58 -11.86 -8.35
CA GLN A 296 12.02 -12.97 -7.56
C GLN A 296 10.60 -12.66 -7.06
N SER A 297 10.34 -11.42 -6.61
CA SER A 297 9.00 -10.99 -6.18
C SER A 297 7.98 -11.09 -7.32
N GLN A 298 8.34 -10.59 -8.49
CA GLN A 298 7.47 -10.61 -9.67
C GLN A 298 7.24 -12.03 -10.20
N GLU A 299 8.26 -12.89 -10.18
CA GLU A 299 8.13 -14.33 -10.52
C GLU A 299 7.14 -15.02 -9.58
N MET A 300 7.25 -14.77 -8.29
CA MET A 300 6.33 -15.31 -7.28
C MET A 300 4.90 -14.82 -7.51
N LEU A 301 4.70 -13.52 -7.76
CA LEU A 301 3.38 -12.94 -7.97
C LEU A 301 2.74 -13.42 -9.28
N ALA A 302 3.52 -13.58 -10.35
CA ALA A 302 3.04 -14.01 -11.66
C ALA A 302 2.78 -15.52 -11.76
N SER A 303 3.35 -16.35 -10.86
CA SER A 303 3.14 -17.80 -10.87
C SER A 303 1.68 -18.13 -10.56
N ALA A 304 1.13 -19.19 -11.17
CA ALA A 304 -0.19 -19.71 -10.79
C ALA A 304 -0.17 -20.22 -9.34
N ASN A 305 -1.32 -20.16 -8.67
CA ASN A 305 -1.51 -20.76 -7.34
C ASN A 305 -1.47 -22.28 -7.43
#